data_f7f848a265ce9a3ff3d06630ce2932b0
#
_entry.id   f7f848a265ce9a3ff3d06630ce2932b0
#
_cell.length_a   1.000
_cell.length_b   1.000
_cell.length_c   1.000
_cell.angle_alpha   90.00
_cell.angle_beta   90.00
_cell.angle_gamma   90.00
#
_symmetry.space_group_name_H-M   'P 1'
#
loop_
_entity.id
_entity.type
_entity.pdbx_description
1 polymer ?
#
loop_
_entity_poly.entity_id
_entity_poly.type
_entity_poly.pdbx_seq_one_letter_code
_entity_poly.pdbx_strand_id
1 'polypeptide(L)'
;MEFPRDLRYTNEHEWARDEGGGRVRVGITDYAQDALGDVVYVDVPELGTAVTAMQPFGEVESTKSVSDVYSPVTGTISERNPLLDERPELVNESPYGDGWLVVAEMSDPSELDSLMDAEAYEAFVSQAESE
;
A
#
# COMPACT_ATOMS: atom_id res chain seq x y z
N MET A 1 13.90 -8.54 -5.51
CA MET A 1 12.66 -7.91 -5.05
C MET A 1 12.78 -7.66 -3.55
N GLU A 2 12.32 -6.50 -3.08
CA GLU A 2 12.49 -6.10 -1.69
C GLU A 2 11.29 -6.45 -0.83
N PHE A 3 11.57 -6.91 0.40
CA PHE A 3 10.56 -7.21 1.42
C PHE A 3 11.04 -6.62 2.75
N PRO A 4 10.88 -5.27 2.94
CA PRO A 4 11.37 -4.63 4.17
C PRO A 4 10.80 -5.31 5.43
N ARG A 5 11.69 -5.54 6.40
CA ARG A 5 11.37 -6.33 7.59
C ARG A 5 10.57 -5.56 8.65
N ASP A 6 10.53 -4.24 8.55
CA ASP A 6 9.82 -3.38 9.49
C ASP A 6 8.38 -3.08 9.07
N LEU A 7 7.91 -3.70 7.98
CA LEU A 7 6.56 -3.47 7.46
C LEU A 7 5.64 -4.65 7.69
N ARG A 8 4.34 -4.40 7.56
CA ARG A 8 3.32 -5.44 7.48
C ARG A 8 2.71 -5.42 6.09
N TYR A 9 2.08 -6.53 5.70
CA TYR A 9 1.64 -6.74 4.31
C TYR A 9 0.27 -7.37 4.26
N THR A 10 -0.51 -7.01 3.20
CA THR A 10 -1.78 -7.66 2.91
C THR A 10 -1.59 -8.71 1.83
N ASN A 11 -2.59 -9.58 1.67
CA ASN A 11 -2.60 -10.56 0.59
C ASN A 11 -2.97 -9.95 -0.78
N GLU A 12 -3.29 -8.65 -0.81
CA GLU A 12 -3.55 -7.91 -2.05
C GLU A 12 -2.36 -7.02 -2.43
N HIS A 13 -1.21 -7.21 -1.75
CA HIS A 13 0.07 -6.58 -2.07
C HIS A 13 0.15 -5.09 -1.73
N GLU A 14 -0.43 -4.72 -0.58
CA GLU A 14 -0.17 -3.41 0.04
C GLU A 14 0.73 -3.60 1.25
N TRP A 15 1.49 -2.56 1.57
CA TRP A 15 2.29 -2.56 2.79
C TRP A 15 1.77 -1.50 3.77
N ALA A 16 2.06 -1.71 5.04
CA ALA A 16 1.71 -0.78 6.12
C ALA A 16 2.92 -0.57 7.01
N ARG A 17 3.25 0.69 7.28
CA ARG A 17 4.32 1.06 8.22
C ARG A 17 3.73 1.80 9.38
N ASP A 18 3.95 1.30 10.60
CA ASP A 18 3.52 1.97 11.82
C ASP A 18 4.37 3.22 12.03
N GLU A 19 3.73 4.40 11.94
CA GLU A 19 4.40 5.69 12.11
C GLU A 19 4.36 6.17 13.56
N GLY A 20 3.72 5.41 14.46
CA GLY A 20 3.51 5.81 15.85
C GLY A 20 2.25 6.65 16.00
N GLY A 21 1.75 6.75 17.23
CA GLY A 21 0.57 7.57 17.53
C GLY A 21 -0.72 7.11 16.88
N GLY A 22 -0.81 5.83 16.51
CA GLY A 22 -1.99 5.29 15.84
C GLY A 22 -2.03 5.57 14.34
N ARG A 23 -0.96 6.12 13.77
CA ARG A 23 -0.91 6.43 12.33
C ARG A 23 -0.13 5.35 11.59
N VAL A 24 -0.57 5.05 10.39
CA VAL A 24 0.08 4.06 9.52
C VAL A 24 0.24 4.63 8.12
N ARG A 25 1.43 4.45 7.54
CA ARG A 25 1.71 4.83 6.15
C ARG A 25 1.46 3.61 5.27
N VAL A 26 0.84 3.83 4.13
CA VAL A 26 0.37 2.75 3.24
C VAL A 26 0.88 2.97 1.83
N GLY A 27 1.29 1.89 1.18
CA GLY A 27 1.65 1.89 -0.22
C GLY A 27 1.47 0.51 -0.83
N ILE A 28 1.87 0.36 -2.08
CA ILE A 28 1.87 -0.95 -2.73
C ILE A 28 3.29 -1.52 -2.72
N THR A 29 3.40 -2.84 -2.75
CA THR A 29 4.69 -3.51 -2.63
C THR A 29 5.47 -3.47 -3.94
N ASP A 30 6.76 -3.82 -3.85
CA ASP A 30 7.62 -3.99 -5.01
C ASP A 30 7.04 -5.01 -5.99
N TYR A 31 6.51 -6.11 -5.47
CA TYR A 31 5.84 -7.12 -6.28
C TYR A 31 4.64 -6.54 -7.05
N ALA A 32 3.83 -5.72 -6.37
CA ALA A 32 2.65 -5.13 -6.99
C ALA A 32 3.02 -4.17 -8.12
N GLN A 33 4.01 -3.28 -7.89
CA GLN A 33 4.40 -2.33 -8.91
C GLN A 33 5.03 -3.03 -10.12
N ASP A 34 5.78 -4.11 -9.89
CA ASP A 34 6.39 -4.88 -10.97
C ASP A 34 5.32 -5.54 -11.84
N ALA A 35 4.30 -6.11 -11.20
CA ALA A 35 3.18 -6.75 -11.90
C ALA A 35 2.34 -5.73 -12.68
N LEU A 36 2.18 -4.51 -12.16
CA LEU A 36 1.41 -3.45 -12.83
C LEU A 36 2.12 -2.87 -14.04
N GLY A 37 3.45 -2.73 -13.96
CA GLY A 37 4.21 -2.00 -14.96
C GLY A 37 4.21 -0.50 -14.66
N ASP A 38 4.51 0.33 -15.66
CA ASP A 38 4.70 1.79 -15.49
C ASP A 38 3.43 2.48 -15.00
N VAL A 39 3.48 3.01 -13.79
CA VAL A 39 2.35 3.72 -13.18
C VAL A 39 2.23 5.11 -13.80
N VAL A 40 1.03 5.46 -14.25
CA VAL A 40 0.76 6.74 -14.91
C VAL A 40 -0.22 7.60 -14.14
N TYR A 41 -0.99 7.04 -13.20
CA TYR A 41 -1.97 7.79 -12.42
C TYR A 41 -2.28 7.07 -11.11
N VAL A 42 -2.44 7.85 -10.03
CA VAL A 42 -2.80 7.32 -8.71
C VAL A 42 -4.03 8.09 -8.24
N ASP A 43 -5.11 7.37 -7.93
CA ASP A 43 -6.33 7.96 -7.39
C ASP A 43 -6.50 7.50 -5.95
N VAL A 44 -6.36 8.42 -5.01
CA VAL A 44 -6.53 8.17 -3.58
C VAL A 44 -7.57 9.15 -3.02
N PRO A 45 -8.27 8.76 -1.94
CA PRO A 45 -9.37 9.61 -1.43
C PRO A 45 -8.84 10.86 -0.73
N GLU A 46 -9.75 11.80 -0.51
CA GLU A 46 -9.45 13.05 0.18
C GLU A 46 -9.22 12.81 1.66
N LEU A 47 -8.56 13.79 2.30
CA LEU A 47 -8.38 13.79 3.75
C LEU A 47 -9.73 13.71 4.44
N GLY A 48 -9.78 12.96 5.53
CA GLY A 48 -11.02 12.78 6.29
C GLY A 48 -11.89 11.63 5.80
N THR A 49 -11.52 10.98 4.69
CA THR A 49 -12.28 9.83 4.17
C THR A 49 -12.08 8.62 5.08
N ALA A 50 -13.19 7.96 5.43
CA ALA A 50 -13.13 6.72 6.20
C ALA A 50 -12.74 5.56 5.30
N VAL A 51 -11.88 4.67 5.81
CA VAL A 51 -11.47 3.46 5.10
C VAL A 51 -11.71 2.26 6.00
N THR A 52 -11.95 1.11 5.39
CA THR A 52 -12.22 -0.15 6.10
C THR A 52 -11.20 -1.19 5.68
N ALA A 53 -10.69 -1.96 6.66
CA ALA A 53 -9.70 -2.99 6.39
C ALA A 53 -10.16 -3.93 5.28
N MET A 54 -9.29 -4.15 4.31
CA MET A 54 -9.49 -5.03 3.16
C MET A 54 -10.64 -4.63 2.24
N GLN A 55 -11.02 -3.34 2.25
CA GLN A 55 -11.93 -2.77 1.26
C GLN A 55 -11.15 -1.82 0.36
N PRO A 56 -11.49 -1.73 -0.94
CA PRO A 56 -10.78 -0.83 -1.83
C PRO A 56 -11.01 0.62 -1.43
N PHE A 57 -9.95 1.43 -1.46
CA PHE A 57 -10.04 2.85 -1.14
C PHE A 57 -9.48 3.73 -2.26
N GLY A 58 -8.81 3.16 -3.23
CA GLY A 58 -8.23 3.91 -4.32
C GLY A 58 -7.83 3.00 -5.45
N GLU A 59 -7.18 3.60 -6.46
CA GLU A 59 -6.74 2.88 -7.66
C GLU A 59 -5.37 3.35 -8.09
N VAL A 60 -4.58 2.43 -8.66
CA VAL A 60 -3.33 2.76 -9.32
C VAL A 60 -3.45 2.33 -10.77
N GLU A 61 -3.28 3.28 -11.68
CA GLU A 61 -3.38 3.04 -13.12
C GLU A 61 -2.00 2.95 -13.72
N SER A 62 -1.77 1.90 -14.50
CA SER A 62 -0.53 1.73 -15.26
C SER A 62 -0.83 1.83 -16.75
N THR A 63 0.21 1.73 -17.57
CA THR A 63 0.06 1.74 -19.02
C THR A 63 -0.75 0.56 -19.54
N LYS A 64 -0.88 -0.51 -18.75
CA LYS A 64 -1.57 -1.72 -19.21
C LYS A 64 -2.80 -2.11 -18.41
N SER A 65 -3.01 -1.55 -17.22
CA SER A 65 -4.16 -1.94 -16.38
C SER A 65 -4.46 -0.95 -15.29
N VAL A 66 -5.62 -1.12 -14.64
CA VAL A 66 -6.02 -0.37 -13.45
C VAL A 66 -6.21 -1.38 -12.32
N SER A 67 -5.63 -1.11 -11.16
CA SER A 67 -5.71 -2.00 -10.01
C SER A 67 -6.29 -1.28 -8.82
N ASP A 68 -7.25 -1.92 -8.14
CA ASP A 68 -7.76 -1.43 -6.85
C ASP A 68 -6.67 -1.54 -5.79
N VAL A 69 -6.65 -0.57 -4.88
CA VAL A 69 -5.79 -0.63 -3.70
C VAL A 69 -6.69 -0.81 -2.48
N TYR A 70 -6.40 -1.82 -1.69
CA TYR A 70 -7.17 -2.16 -0.50
C TYR A 70 -6.51 -1.59 0.73
N SER A 71 -7.32 -1.09 1.67
CA SER A 71 -6.78 -0.55 2.91
C SER A 71 -6.34 -1.69 3.83
N PRO A 72 -5.12 -1.64 4.38
CA PRO A 72 -4.71 -2.67 5.34
C PRO A 72 -5.37 -2.50 6.71
N VAL A 73 -5.94 -1.32 6.99
CA VAL A 73 -6.50 -1.01 8.30
C VAL A 73 -7.83 -0.25 8.16
N THR A 74 -8.60 -0.23 9.24
CA THR A 74 -9.80 0.61 9.36
C THR A 74 -9.40 1.92 10.03
N GLY A 75 -9.85 3.03 9.46
CA GLY A 75 -9.51 4.33 10.03
C GLY A 75 -9.92 5.47 9.12
N THR A 76 -9.16 6.57 9.18
CA THR A 76 -9.46 7.79 8.46
C THR A 76 -8.19 8.30 7.77
N ILE A 77 -8.28 8.69 6.51
CA ILE A 77 -7.14 9.23 5.77
C ILE A 77 -6.72 10.57 6.37
N SER A 78 -5.47 10.65 6.83
CA SER A 78 -4.90 11.87 7.43
C SER A 78 -3.89 12.57 6.56
N GLU A 79 -3.28 11.87 5.57
CA GLU A 79 -2.33 12.47 4.63
C GLU A 79 -2.42 11.76 3.28
N ARG A 80 -2.16 12.52 2.23
CA ARG A 80 -2.03 12.02 0.85
C ARG A 80 -0.65 12.41 0.36
N ASN A 81 -0.04 11.58 -0.46
CA ASN A 81 1.29 11.89 -1.00
C ASN A 81 1.15 12.90 -2.16
N PRO A 82 1.52 14.16 -1.96
CA PRO A 82 1.36 15.17 -3.02
C PRO A 82 2.31 14.97 -4.20
N LEU A 83 3.38 14.22 -4.00
CA LEU A 83 4.36 13.97 -5.06
C LEU A 83 3.76 13.16 -6.21
N LEU A 84 2.77 12.32 -5.93
CA LEU A 84 2.20 11.41 -6.94
C LEU A 84 1.32 12.13 -7.95
N ASP A 85 0.87 13.36 -7.68
CA ASP A 85 0.08 14.14 -8.62
C ASP A 85 0.88 14.47 -9.88
N GLU A 86 2.18 14.75 -9.72
CA GLU A 86 3.06 15.11 -10.83
C GLU A 86 4.01 13.98 -11.20
N ARG A 87 4.33 13.09 -10.24
CA ARG A 87 5.31 12.04 -10.42
C ARG A 87 4.76 10.68 -9.97
N PRO A 88 3.71 10.16 -10.64
CA PRO A 88 3.17 8.84 -10.26
C PRO A 88 4.17 7.71 -10.43
N GLU A 89 5.19 7.87 -11.26
CA GLU A 89 6.26 6.90 -11.47
C GLU A 89 7.08 6.62 -10.21
N LEU A 90 6.95 7.46 -9.18
CA LEU A 90 7.61 7.19 -7.89
C LEU A 90 7.13 5.88 -7.28
N VAL A 91 5.90 5.46 -7.60
CA VAL A 91 5.38 4.18 -7.13
C VAL A 91 6.25 3.03 -7.66
N ASN A 92 6.77 3.15 -8.87
CA ASN A 92 7.68 2.16 -9.46
C ASN A 92 9.11 2.33 -8.92
N GLU A 93 9.57 3.58 -8.84
CA GLU A 93 10.97 3.87 -8.49
C GLU A 93 11.27 3.65 -7.03
N SER A 94 10.31 3.97 -6.16
CA SER A 94 10.51 3.91 -4.71
C SER A 94 9.23 3.52 -3.99
N PRO A 95 8.73 2.29 -4.18
CA PRO A 95 7.43 1.89 -3.62
C PRO A 95 7.38 1.93 -2.09
N TYR A 96 8.50 1.75 -1.41
CA TYR A 96 8.56 1.80 0.05
C TYR A 96 9.05 3.14 0.59
N GLY A 97 9.44 4.05 -0.28
CA GLY A 97 9.92 5.39 0.09
C GLY A 97 8.98 6.45 -0.45
N ASP A 98 9.48 7.28 -1.37
CA ASP A 98 8.74 8.43 -1.90
C ASP A 98 7.46 8.06 -2.63
N GLY A 99 7.27 6.81 -3.00
CA GLY A 99 6.07 6.32 -3.69
C GLY A 99 4.94 5.88 -2.78
N TRP A 100 4.95 6.24 -1.50
CA TRP A 100 3.84 5.91 -0.59
C TRP A 100 2.54 6.60 -1.05
N LEU A 101 1.39 6.02 -0.68
CA LEU A 101 0.10 6.52 -1.15
C LEU A 101 -0.60 7.44 -0.16
N VAL A 102 -0.84 6.96 1.05
CA VAL A 102 -1.59 7.69 2.08
C VAL A 102 -1.05 7.38 3.46
N VAL A 103 -1.43 8.23 4.44
CA VAL A 103 -1.31 7.92 5.85
C VAL A 103 -2.72 7.89 6.43
N ALA A 104 -3.03 6.87 7.21
CA ALA A 104 -4.33 6.72 7.85
C ALA A 104 -4.17 6.73 9.36
N GLU A 105 -5.15 7.28 10.06
CA GLU A 105 -5.25 7.15 11.51
C GLU A 105 -6.09 5.91 11.78
N MET A 106 -5.51 4.93 12.48
CA MET A 106 -6.17 3.67 12.76
C MET A 106 -7.21 3.81 13.88
N SER A 107 -8.38 3.23 13.66
CA SER A 107 -9.37 3.13 14.73
C SER A 107 -9.07 1.96 15.67
N ASP A 108 -8.36 0.94 15.16
CA ASP A 108 -7.98 -0.24 15.97
C ASP A 108 -6.56 -0.67 15.56
N PRO A 109 -5.54 -0.22 16.31
CA PRO A 109 -4.15 -0.57 15.98
C PRO A 109 -3.85 -2.07 15.98
N SER A 110 -4.68 -2.88 16.66
CA SER A 110 -4.47 -4.32 16.67
C SER A 110 -4.67 -4.97 15.32
N GLU A 111 -5.28 -4.26 14.36
CA GLU A 111 -5.42 -4.78 13.00
C GLU A 111 -4.07 -5.01 12.33
N LEU A 112 -3.03 -4.28 12.73
CA LEU A 112 -1.68 -4.51 12.19
C LEU A 112 -1.17 -5.91 12.52
N ASP A 113 -1.56 -6.44 13.68
CA ASP A 113 -1.11 -7.76 14.12
C ASP A 113 -1.70 -8.90 13.28
N SER A 114 -2.81 -8.65 12.58
CA SER A 114 -3.43 -9.67 11.74
C SER A 114 -2.87 -9.68 10.32
N LEU A 115 -2.00 -8.71 9.98
CA LEU A 115 -1.36 -8.67 8.67
C LEU A 115 -0.11 -9.56 8.67
N MET A 116 0.36 -9.90 7.46
CA MET A 116 1.57 -10.70 7.31
C MET A 116 2.81 -9.87 7.66
N ASP A 117 3.79 -10.49 8.30
CA ASP A 117 5.12 -9.89 8.41
C ASP A 117 5.88 -10.13 7.09
N ALA A 118 7.10 -9.62 7.00
CA ALA A 118 7.89 -9.71 5.76
C ALA A 118 8.17 -11.17 5.36
N GLU A 119 8.44 -12.03 6.33
CA GLU A 119 8.75 -13.43 6.06
C GLU A 119 7.53 -14.17 5.50
N ALA A 120 6.37 -13.96 6.10
CA ALA A 120 5.12 -14.58 5.65
C ALA A 120 4.73 -14.06 4.26
N TYR A 121 4.89 -12.75 4.03
CA TYR A 121 4.56 -12.16 2.74
C TYR A 121 5.52 -12.66 1.65
N GLU A 122 6.80 -12.78 1.94
CA GLU A 122 7.79 -13.29 0.99
C GLU A 122 7.43 -14.72 0.56
N ALA A 123 7.02 -15.56 1.52
CA ALA A 123 6.58 -16.91 1.23
C ALA A 123 5.31 -16.92 0.37
N PHE A 124 4.40 -16.00 0.65
CA PHE A 124 3.16 -15.85 -0.11
C PHE A 124 3.45 -15.47 -1.57
N VAL A 125 4.36 -14.53 -1.79
CA VAL A 125 4.77 -14.10 -3.14
C VAL A 125 5.46 -15.24 -3.89
N SER A 126 6.36 -15.96 -3.22
CA SER A 126 7.06 -17.10 -3.82
C SER A 126 6.07 -18.17 -4.31
N GLN A 127 5.05 -18.42 -3.53
CA GLN A 127 4.03 -19.41 -3.90
C GLN A 127 3.23 -18.92 -5.10
N ALA A 128 2.88 -17.63 -5.14
CA ALA A 128 2.15 -17.06 -6.26
C ALA A 128 2.96 -17.14 -7.56
N GLU A 129 4.28 -16.88 -7.47
CA GLU A 129 5.16 -16.93 -8.65
C GLU A 129 5.38 -18.36 -9.17
N SER A 130 5.24 -19.37 -8.32
CA SER A 130 5.46 -20.76 -8.72
C SER A 130 4.22 -21.41 -9.34
N GLU A 131 3.10 -20.73 -9.35
CA GLU A 131 1.87 -21.23 -9.98
C GLU A 131 1.78 -20.89 -11.51
#